data_c6d762d629a617c2cbb5478d0d80fdd6
#
_entry.id   c6d762d629a617c2cbb5478d0d80fdd6
#
_cell.length_a   1.000
_cell.length_b   1.000
_cell.length_c   1.000
_cell.angle_alpha   90.00
_cell.angle_beta   90.00
_cell.angle_gamma   90.00
#
_symmetry.space_group_name_H-M   'P 1'
#
loop_
_entity.id
_entity.type
_entity.pdbx_description
1 polymer ?
#
loop_
_entity_poly.entity_id
_entity_poly.type
_entity_poly.pdbx_seq_one_letter_code
_entity_poly.pdbx_strand_id
1 'polypeptide(L)'
;MAIDTSGSIGGRQLAAFLTEIKSICDVVKPQKVRILYWDTEVCRDEVYLQEDLDKLVQSTKPAGGGGTTVECVPAYMAKHSIKPQAVVVLTDGYLGGSWGEWAVPVLWCILDNKGARPAVGKYVHIKE
;
A
#
# COMPACT_ATOMS: atom_id res chain seq x y z
N MET A 1 1.80 0.65 -5.65
CA MET A 1 1.44 0.91 -4.24
C MET A 1 0.62 -0.24 -3.71
N ALA A 2 0.81 -0.59 -2.45
CA ALA A 2 0.07 -1.67 -1.81
C ALA A 2 -0.66 -1.11 -0.59
N ILE A 3 -1.99 -1.17 -0.60
CA ILE A 3 -2.83 -0.58 0.44
C ILE A 3 -3.42 -1.68 1.31
N ASP A 4 -3.10 -1.63 2.60
CA ASP A 4 -3.69 -2.50 3.61
C ASP A 4 -5.18 -2.18 3.74
N THR A 5 -6.03 -3.16 3.50
CA THR A 5 -7.48 -3.05 3.65
C THR A 5 -8.01 -4.09 4.63
N SER A 6 -7.18 -4.53 5.58
CA SER A 6 -7.60 -5.44 6.64
C SER A 6 -8.68 -4.81 7.53
N GLY A 7 -9.28 -5.61 8.41
CA GLY A 7 -10.40 -5.17 9.24
C GLY A 7 -10.12 -3.97 10.14
N SER A 8 -8.83 -3.70 10.47
CA SER A 8 -8.43 -2.55 11.27
C SER A 8 -8.43 -1.23 10.49
N ILE A 9 -8.54 -1.29 9.16
CA ILE A 9 -8.52 -0.11 8.28
C ILE A 9 -9.94 0.32 7.98
N GLY A 10 -10.38 1.39 8.61
CA GLY A 10 -11.69 2.00 8.34
C GLY A 10 -11.61 3.11 7.29
N GLY A 11 -12.73 3.82 7.11
CA GLY A 11 -12.81 4.90 6.11
C GLY A 11 -11.85 6.04 6.36
N ARG A 12 -11.59 6.40 7.63
CA ARG A 12 -10.66 7.49 7.99
C ARG A 12 -9.23 7.12 7.68
N GLN A 13 -8.82 5.88 7.98
CA GLN A 13 -7.49 5.37 7.69
C GLN A 13 -7.28 5.29 6.18
N LEU A 14 -8.27 4.80 5.44
CA LEU A 14 -8.20 4.75 3.99
C LEU A 14 -8.05 6.15 3.39
N ALA A 15 -8.80 7.12 3.89
CA ALA A 15 -8.70 8.52 3.43
C ALA A 15 -7.28 9.07 3.67
N ALA A 16 -6.68 8.76 4.82
CA ALA A 16 -5.31 9.17 5.13
C ALA A 16 -4.30 8.54 4.15
N PHE A 17 -4.47 7.26 3.82
CA PHE A 17 -3.64 6.57 2.83
C PHE A 17 -3.75 7.23 1.46
N LEU A 18 -4.96 7.54 1.02
CA LEU A 18 -5.19 8.17 -0.29
C LEU A 18 -4.58 9.57 -0.37
N THR A 19 -4.66 10.34 0.72
CA THR A 19 -4.02 11.65 0.82
C THR A 19 -2.50 11.50 0.66
N GLU A 20 -1.90 10.50 1.29
CA GLU A 20 -0.47 10.25 1.19
C GLU A 20 -0.08 9.83 -0.23
N ILE A 21 -0.87 8.95 -0.85
CA ILE A 21 -0.66 8.52 -2.24
C ILE A 21 -0.69 9.73 -3.18
N LYS A 22 -1.67 10.61 -3.02
CA LYS A 22 -1.77 11.81 -3.83
C LYS A 22 -0.54 12.69 -3.67
N SER A 23 -0.09 12.89 -2.44
CA SER A 23 1.10 13.68 -2.12
C SER A 23 2.34 13.11 -2.82
N ILE A 24 2.53 11.80 -2.75
CA ILE A 24 3.65 11.12 -3.39
C ILE A 24 3.58 11.29 -4.92
N CYS A 25 2.41 11.10 -5.50
CA CYS A 25 2.21 11.23 -6.95
C CYS A 25 2.42 12.67 -7.44
N ASP A 26 2.05 13.66 -6.64
CA ASP A 26 2.25 15.07 -6.99
C ASP A 26 3.74 15.43 -7.02
N VAL A 27 4.55 14.80 -6.17
CA VAL A 27 6.00 15.05 -6.10
C VAL A 27 6.76 14.22 -7.14
N VAL A 28 6.49 12.92 -7.20
CA VAL A 28 7.24 11.97 -8.05
C VAL A 28 6.77 12.01 -9.49
N LYS A 29 5.50 12.30 -9.73
CA LYS A 29 4.85 12.34 -11.05
C LYS A 29 5.14 11.07 -11.85
N PRO A 30 4.76 9.89 -11.32
CA PRO A 30 5.03 8.62 -12.00
C PRO A 30 4.23 8.53 -13.30
N GLN A 31 4.78 7.85 -14.29
CA GLN A 31 4.08 7.61 -15.56
C GLN A 31 2.93 6.62 -15.38
N LYS A 32 3.08 5.70 -14.43
CA LYS A 32 2.11 4.63 -14.17
C LYS A 32 2.15 4.28 -12.70
N VAL A 33 0.97 4.12 -12.10
CA VAL A 33 0.82 3.64 -10.72
C VAL A 33 -0.07 2.41 -10.73
N ARG A 34 0.40 1.32 -10.13
CA ARG A 34 -0.41 0.13 -9.91
C ARG A 34 -0.73 0.05 -8.42
N ILE A 35 -1.98 -0.17 -8.09
CA ILE A 35 -2.46 -0.23 -6.72
C ILE A 35 -3.01 -1.62 -6.43
N LEU A 36 -2.42 -2.27 -5.43
CA LEU A 36 -2.88 -3.56 -4.92
C LEU A 36 -3.54 -3.34 -3.56
N TYR A 37 -4.78 -3.79 -3.43
CA TYR A 37 -5.51 -3.75 -2.17
C TYR A 37 -5.43 -5.15 -1.55
N TRP A 38 -5.00 -5.24 -0.31
CA TRP A 38 -4.73 -6.54 0.30
C TRP A 38 -5.20 -6.63 1.75
N ASP A 39 -5.56 -7.84 2.16
CA ASP A 39 -5.78 -8.23 3.55
C ASP A 39 -5.00 -9.53 3.81
N THR A 40 -5.62 -10.72 3.75
CA THR A 40 -4.91 -12.00 3.73
C THR A 40 -4.47 -12.39 2.32
N GLU A 41 -5.03 -11.73 1.32
CA GLU A 41 -4.70 -11.89 -0.09
C GLU A 41 -4.90 -10.58 -0.82
N VAL A 42 -4.43 -10.47 -2.05
CA VAL A 42 -4.69 -9.30 -2.89
C VAL A 42 -6.13 -9.37 -3.39
N CYS A 43 -6.95 -8.41 -2.96
CA CYS A 43 -8.39 -8.37 -3.23
C CYS A 43 -8.73 -7.59 -4.50
N ARG A 44 -7.89 -6.62 -4.86
CA ARG A 44 -8.12 -5.74 -6.00
C ARG A 44 -6.79 -5.26 -6.56
N ASP A 45 -6.75 -5.04 -7.87
CA ASP A 45 -5.56 -4.61 -8.61
C ASP A 45 -6.01 -3.60 -9.64
N GLU A 46 -5.50 -2.37 -9.54
CA GLU A 46 -5.86 -1.26 -10.42
C GLU A 46 -4.62 -0.59 -10.97
N VAL A 47 -4.71 -0.11 -12.22
CA VAL A 47 -3.62 0.61 -12.89
C VAL A 47 -4.11 2.00 -13.30
N TYR A 48 -3.31 3.01 -12.99
CA TYR A 48 -3.56 4.40 -13.35
C TYR A 48 -2.38 4.95 -14.13
N LEU A 49 -2.64 5.58 -15.26
CA LEU A 49 -1.63 6.31 -16.03
C LEU A 49 -1.48 7.72 -15.43
N GLN A 50 -0.39 8.41 -15.73
CA GLN A 50 -0.10 9.74 -15.21
C GLN A 50 -1.28 10.71 -15.40
N GLU A 51 -1.91 10.68 -16.54
CA GLU A 51 -3.06 11.52 -16.90
C GLU A 51 -4.31 11.23 -16.07
N ASP A 52 -4.39 10.03 -15.46
CA ASP A 52 -5.55 9.57 -14.69
C ASP A 52 -5.32 9.60 -13.18
N LEU A 53 -4.16 10.09 -12.71
CA LEU A 53 -3.82 10.08 -11.28
C LEU A 53 -4.81 10.88 -10.43
N ASP A 54 -5.40 11.94 -10.97
CA ASP A 54 -6.41 12.72 -10.26
C ASP A 54 -7.68 11.92 -9.95
N LYS A 55 -7.96 10.90 -10.75
CA LYS A 55 -9.13 10.03 -10.56
C LYS A 55 -8.91 8.98 -9.47
N LEU A 56 -7.65 8.70 -9.14
CA LEU A 56 -7.29 7.67 -8.18
C LEU A 56 -7.97 7.86 -6.84
N VAL A 57 -7.87 9.06 -6.27
CA VAL A 57 -8.46 9.38 -4.96
C VAL A 57 -9.97 9.31 -5.00
N GLN A 58 -10.59 9.67 -6.13
CA GLN A 58 -12.05 9.69 -6.28
C GLN A 58 -12.66 8.32 -6.49
N SER A 59 -11.93 7.42 -7.18
CA SER A 59 -12.47 6.12 -7.58
C SER A 59 -12.11 4.99 -6.63
N THR A 60 -11.15 5.20 -5.73
CA THR A 60 -10.69 4.16 -4.80
C THR A 60 -11.74 3.88 -3.73
N LYS A 61 -12.06 2.60 -3.56
CA LYS A 61 -13.04 2.13 -2.57
C LYS A 61 -12.42 1.05 -1.70
N PRO A 62 -12.87 0.91 -0.45
CA PRO A 62 -12.41 -0.16 0.41
C PRO A 62 -12.67 -1.54 -0.23
N ALA A 63 -11.72 -2.44 -0.02
CA ALA A 63 -11.82 -3.83 -0.44
C ALA A 63 -11.24 -4.68 0.70
N GLY A 64 -11.58 -5.95 0.78
CA GLY A 64 -11.07 -6.80 1.84
C GLY A 64 -11.88 -6.70 3.13
N GLY A 65 -11.24 -6.42 4.26
CA GLY A 65 -11.86 -6.38 5.59
C GLY A 65 -11.56 -7.58 6.45
N GLY A 66 -10.73 -8.51 5.96
CA GLY A 66 -10.30 -9.71 6.69
C GLY A 66 -9.08 -9.48 7.57
N GLY A 67 -8.28 -10.52 7.77
CA GLY A 67 -7.02 -10.47 8.50
C GLY A 67 -5.93 -9.73 7.74
N THR A 68 -4.68 -9.90 8.16
CA THR A 68 -3.55 -9.16 7.59
C THR A 68 -2.38 -10.10 7.34
N THR A 69 -2.05 -10.34 6.07
CA THR A 69 -0.91 -11.17 5.64
C THR A 69 -0.15 -10.46 4.55
N VAL A 70 0.89 -9.71 4.92
CA VAL A 70 1.64 -8.86 3.97
C VAL A 70 2.37 -9.69 2.90
N GLU A 71 2.73 -10.92 3.20
CA GLU A 71 3.44 -11.82 2.27
C GLU A 71 2.62 -12.07 0.99
N CYS A 72 1.31 -11.88 1.04
CA CYS A 72 0.47 -12.03 -0.15
C CYS A 72 0.81 -11.02 -1.25
N VAL A 73 1.36 -9.87 -0.89
CA VAL A 73 1.71 -8.82 -1.87
C VAL A 73 2.90 -9.23 -2.72
N PRO A 74 4.10 -9.53 -2.15
CA PRO A 74 5.21 -9.98 -2.99
C PRO A 74 4.92 -11.29 -3.71
N ALA A 75 4.12 -12.19 -3.13
CA ALA A 75 3.71 -13.42 -3.79
C ALA A 75 2.84 -13.15 -5.03
N TYR A 76 1.88 -12.25 -4.90
CA TYR A 76 1.04 -11.80 -6.02
C TYR A 76 1.88 -11.14 -7.12
N MET A 77 2.82 -10.28 -6.74
CA MET A 77 3.71 -9.61 -7.69
C MET A 77 4.54 -10.63 -8.48
N ALA A 78 5.08 -11.64 -7.81
CA ALA A 78 5.85 -12.69 -8.47
C ALA A 78 4.99 -13.49 -9.44
N LYS A 79 3.77 -13.87 -9.01
CA LYS A 79 2.82 -14.64 -9.82
C LYS A 79 2.42 -13.90 -11.10
N HIS A 80 2.23 -12.60 -11.01
CA HIS A 80 1.77 -11.76 -12.13
C HIS A 80 2.89 -11.00 -12.82
N SER A 81 4.16 -11.32 -12.53
CA SER A 81 5.33 -10.69 -13.14
C SER A 81 5.33 -9.16 -12.99
N ILE A 82 4.88 -8.67 -11.84
CA ILE A 82 4.88 -7.24 -11.53
C ILE A 82 6.26 -6.87 -11.01
N LYS A 83 7.00 -6.05 -11.77
CA LYS A 83 8.39 -5.67 -11.43
C LYS A 83 8.51 -4.14 -11.39
N PRO A 84 8.01 -3.48 -10.35
CA PRO A 84 8.10 -2.03 -10.24
C PRO A 84 9.51 -1.59 -9.85
N GLN A 85 9.80 -0.30 -10.00
CA GLN A 85 11.04 0.29 -9.52
C GLN A 85 11.08 0.33 -7.99
N ALA A 86 9.93 0.49 -7.36
CA ALA A 86 9.78 0.51 -5.91
C ALA A 86 8.34 0.22 -5.54
N VAL A 87 8.12 -0.23 -4.30
CA VAL A 87 6.78 -0.43 -3.74
C VAL A 87 6.61 0.50 -2.55
N VAL A 88 5.46 1.18 -2.50
CA VAL A 88 5.04 1.92 -1.32
C VAL A 88 3.91 1.13 -0.67
N VAL A 89 4.10 0.72 0.58
CA VAL A 89 3.10 -0.03 1.34
C VAL A 89 2.48 0.90 2.38
N LEU A 90 1.16 1.01 2.36
CA LEU A 90 0.42 1.83 3.31
C LEU A 90 -0.36 0.89 4.24
N THR A 91 -0.04 0.95 5.53
CA THR A 91 -0.56 0.02 6.53
C THR A 91 -0.56 0.68 7.92
N ASP A 92 -1.29 0.11 8.88
CA ASP A 92 -1.20 0.49 10.28
C ASP A 92 -0.09 -0.27 11.02
N GLY A 93 0.64 -1.15 10.32
CA GLY A 93 1.81 -1.84 10.86
C GLY A 93 1.51 -3.04 11.75
N TYR A 94 0.26 -3.42 11.94
CA TYR A 94 -0.13 -4.59 12.72
C TYR A 94 -0.13 -5.83 11.82
N LEU A 95 1.07 -6.32 11.51
CA LEU A 95 1.30 -7.37 10.51
C LEU A 95 1.67 -8.73 11.12
N GLY A 96 1.46 -8.92 12.41
CA GLY A 96 1.76 -10.19 13.05
C GLY A 96 3.26 -10.49 13.19
N GLY A 97 4.10 -9.47 13.10
CA GLY A 97 5.56 -9.62 13.25
C GLY A 97 6.32 -9.94 11.97
N SER A 98 5.61 -10.13 10.85
CA SER A 98 6.25 -10.39 9.55
C SER A 98 6.12 -9.18 8.63
N TRP A 99 7.23 -8.80 8.01
CA TRP A 99 7.27 -7.69 7.03
C TRP A 99 7.44 -8.20 5.61
N GLY A 100 7.46 -9.52 5.40
CA GLY A 100 7.59 -10.15 4.09
C GLY A 100 9.01 -10.10 3.53
N GLU A 101 9.19 -10.75 2.39
CA GLU A 101 10.43 -10.73 1.62
C GLU A 101 10.17 -10.05 0.29
N TRP A 102 11.00 -9.07 -0.06
CA TRP A 102 10.78 -8.22 -1.21
C TRP A 102 11.98 -8.22 -2.14
N ALA A 103 11.73 -8.36 -3.44
CA ALA A 103 12.76 -8.32 -4.47
C ALA A 103 13.06 -6.89 -4.96
N VAL A 104 12.28 -5.89 -4.50
CA VAL A 104 12.40 -4.48 -4.90
C VAL A 104 12.45 -3.60 -3.66
N PRO A 105 12.95 -2.35 -3.77
CA PRO A 105 12.91 -1.43 -2.64
C PRO A 105 11.49 -1.17 -2.15
N VAL A 106 11.32 -1.11 -0.83
CA VAL A 106 10.01 -0.88 -0.19
C VAL A 106 10.10 0.34 0.71
N LEU A 107 9.10 1.21 0.61
CA LEU A 107 8.84 2.28 1.55
C LEU A 107 7.55 1.99 2.29
N TRP A 108 7.62 1.93 3.61
CA TRP A 108 6.47 1.70 4.49
C TRP A 108 5.93 3.04 4.98
N CYS A 109 4.66 3.31 4.70
CA CYS A 109 3.94 4.45 5.28
C CYS A 109 3.03 3.88 6.38
N ILE A 110 3.45 4.06 7.63
CA ILE A 110 2.81 3.43 8.78
C ILE A 110 1.92 4.45 9.49
N LEU A 111 0.62 4.16 9.51
CA LEU A 111 -0.40 5.05 10.06
C LEU A 111 -0.63 4.76 11.55
N ASP A 112 -0.51 5.81 12.38
CA ASP A 112 -0.90 5.80 13.80
C ASP A 112 -0.33 4.63 14.62
N ASN A 113 0.91 4.20 14.30
CA ASN A 113 1.59 3.14 15.03
C ASN A 113 3.08 3.46 15.16
N LYS A 114 3.43 4.31 16.11
CA LYS A 114 4.80 4.79 16.31
C LYS A 114 5.78 3.70 16.71
N GLY A 115 5.29 2.60 17.27
CA GLY A 115 6.11 1.47 17.70
C GLY A 115 6.52 0.52 16.58
N ALA A 116 5.85 0.59 15.44
CA ALA A 116 6.15 -0.31 14.33
C ALA A 116 7.50 0.03 13.70
N ARG A 117 8.32 -0.99 13.51
CA ARG A 117 9.68 -0.87 12.94
C ARG A 117 9.87 -1.99 11.93
N PRO A 118 9.69 -1.71 10.63
CA PRO A 118 9.92 -2.72 9.60
C PRO A 118 11.34 -3.28 9.63
N ALA A 119 11.44 -4.59 9.46
CA ALA A 119 12.73 -5.28 9.39
C ALA A 119 13.41 -5.09 8.03
N VAL A 120 12.66 -4.70 7.02
CA VAL A 120 13.16 -4.49 5.64
C VAL A 120 12.65 -3.16 5.10
N GLY A 121 13.43 -2.54 4.21
CA GLY A 121 13.05 -1.30 3.56
C GLY A 121 13.18 -0.07 4.46
N LYS A 122 12.64 1.04 3.97
CA LYS A 122 12.58 2.31 4.70
C LYS A 122 11.15 2.54 5.17
N TYR A 123 10.97 3.39 6.17
CA TYR A 123 9.63 3.68 6.66
C TYR A 123 9.48 5.13 7.12
N VAL A 124 8.24 5.59 7.08
CA VAL A 124 7.82 6.86 7.69
C VAL A 124 6.55 6.57 8.50
N HIS A 125 6.37 7.31 9.57
CA HIS A 125 5.14 7.25 10.37
C HIS A 125 4.26 8.43 10.00
N ILE A 126 2.98 8.16 9.70
CA ILE A 126 2.00 9.18 9.35
C ILE A 126 0.85 9.15 10.35
N LYS A 127 0.11 10.25 10.42
CA LYS A 127 -1.07 10.38 11.26
C LYS A 127 -2.30 10.67 10.40
N GLU A 128 -3.41 10.18 10.87
CA GLU A 128 -4.69 10.47 10.23
C GLU A 128 -5.09 11.96 10.34
#